data_243aac8e72848f332cdaf8c0df615871
#
_entry.id   243aac8e72848f332cdaf8c0df615871
#
_cell.length_a   1.000
_cell.length_b   1.000
_cell.length_c   1.000
_cell.angle_alpha   90.00
_cell.angle_beta   90.00
_cell.angle_gamma   90.00
#
_symmetry.space_group_name_H-M   'P 1'
#
loop_
_entity.id
_entity.type
_entity.pdbx_description
1 polymer ?
#
loop_
_entity_poly.entity_id
_entity_poly.type
_entity_poly.pdbx_seq_one_letter_code
_entity_poly.pdbx_strand_id
1 'polypeptide(L)'
;MKIAQVEKRIFWILALCLGWSLTVLADNEITIEQTGDSLEIEIDQIGVNNKIQMLDASSYINAASLGIYLIQYNTTTGINTITFDEVSGTGNKIKLIQGGGWDDITSVTNLDWNRDGYEGGGHEIDITMYGDYNKMAVQQTNQGSTSGHDFGLHLAGDYNEVKIKQQSDGGKSLDLTIYNDYNDVFVRQHGSGATHTANITLDGLYGTDLILKQLGTTSQSYTLAIDCLNPSGCTTNVTQGN
;
A
#
# COMPACT_ATOMS: atom_id res chain seq x y z
N MET A 1 65.10 20.92 2.38
CA MET A 1 63.87 21.53 2.93
C MET A 1 62.74 21.49 1.89
N LYS A 2 62.21 20.32 1.56
CA LYS A 2 61.13 20.10 0.57
C LYS A 2 60.11 19.03 0.98
N ILE A 3 60.04 18.67 2.24
CA ILE A 3 59.16 17.60 2.73
C ILE A 3 57.82 18.18 3.30
N ALA A 4 57.81 19.45 3.70
CA ALA A 4 56.65 20.05 4.36
C ALA A 4 55.46 20.47 3.43
N GLN A 5 55.65 20.39 2.13
CA GLN A 5 54.55 20.77 1.17
C GLN A 5 53.73 19.58 0.64
N VAL A 6 54.23 18.36 0.79
CA VAL A 6 53.53 17.16 0.32
C VAL A 6 52.45 16.75 1.31
N GLU A 7 52.72 16.90 2.60
CA GLU A 7 51.72 16.53 3.64
C GLU A 7 50.49 17.43 3.65
N LYS A 8 50.63 18.73 3.34
CA LYS A 8 49.47 19.63 3.28
C LYS A 8 48.54 19.34 2.10
N ARG A 9 49.04 18.83 0.99
CA ARG A 9 48.22 18.50 -0.18
C ARG A 9 47.48 17.19 0.01
N ILE A 10 48.10 16.24 0.67
CA ILE A 10 47.41 14.96 0.99
C ILE A 10 46.30 15.17 2.02
N PHE A 11 46.53 16.05 3.01
CA PHE A 11 45.51 16.37 4.02
C PHE A 11 44.26 17.06 3.42
N TRP A 12 44.47 17.95 2.47
CA TRP A 12 43.34 18.61 1.77
C TRP A 12 42.57 17.68 0.82
N ILE A 13 43.25 16.76 0.16
CA ILE A 13 42.62 15.75 -0.68
C ILE A 13 41.84 14.76 0.17
N LEU A 14 42.39 14.35 1.34
CA LEU A 14 41.69 13.48 2.28
C LEU A 14 40.48 14.19 2.93
N ALA A 15 40.60 15.47 3.26
CA ALA A 15 39.52 16.29 3.80
C ALA A 15 38.43 16.55 2.75
N LEU A 16 38.78 16.68 1.45
CA LEU A 16 37.78 16.80 0.40
C LEU A 16 37.06 15.47 0.12
N CYS A 17 37.74 14.34 0.24
CA CYS A 17 37.12 13.01 0.11
C CYS A 17 36.28 12.63 1.32
N LEU A 18 36.62 13.11 2.51
CA LEU A 18 35.83 12.87 3.72
C LEU A 18 34.65 13.83 3.88
N GLY A 19 34.67 14.97 3.17
CA GLY A 19 33.57 15.94 3.17
C GLY A 19 32.45 15.65 2.17
N TRP A 20 32.63 14.65 1.31
CA TRP A 20 31.65 14.20 0.32
C TRP A 20 31.24 12.75 0.54
N SER A 21 31.24 12.28 1.75
CA SER A 21 30.30 11.25 2.11
C SER A 21 28.92 11.90 2.15
N LEU A 22 28.36 12.20 0.98
CA LEU A 22 26.93 12.19 0.86
C LEU A 22 26.50 10.83 1.38
N THR A 23 25.98 10.82 2.59
CA THR A 23 25.13 9.73 3.02
C THR A 23 23.98 9.71 2.02
N VAL A 24 24.15 8.96 0.94
CA VAL A 24 23.01 8.46 0.22
C VAL A 24 22.36 7.53 1.22
N LEU A 25 21.47 8.09 2.02
CA LEU A 25 20.47 7.32 2.72
C LEU A 25 19.56 6.78 1.61
N ALA A 26 19.95 5.68 1.04
CA ALA A 26 19.04 4.84 0.31
C ALA A 26 18.19 4.14 1.38
N ASP A 27 17.20 4.87 1.92
CA ASP A 27 16.35 4.37 2.98
C ASP A 27 15.24 3.47 2.39
N ASN A 28 15.66 2.35 1.83
CA ASN A 28 14.76 1.25 1.57
C ASN A 28 14.93 0.24 2.71
N GLU A 29 13.90 0.05 3.49
CA GLU A 29 13.88 -0.85 4.63
C GLU A 29 12.88 -1.99 4.39
N ILE A 30 13.30 -3.21 4.65
CA ILE A 30 12.44 -4.39 4.61
C ILE A 30 12.68 -5.18 5.89
N THR A 31 11.64 -5.38 6.68
CA THR A 31 11.65 -6.25 7.85
C THR A 31 10.46 -7.20 7.77
N ILE A 32 10.71 -8.51 7.72
CA ILE A 32 9.66 -9.52 7.64
C ILE A 32 10.00 -10.65 8.61
N GLU A 33 9.11 -10.93 9.55
CA GLU A 33 9.13 -12.12 10.37
C GLU A 33 8.06 -13.11 9.87
N GLN A 34 8.41 -14.37 9.80
CA GLN A 34 7.53 -15.41 9.25
C GLN A 34 7.42 -16.60 10.20
N THR A 35 6.21 -17.11 10.34
CA THR A 35 5.94 -18.40 10.97
C THR A 35 4.97 -19.21 10.10
N GLY A 36 5.26 -20.48 9.83
CA GLY A 36 4.38 -21.40 9.10
C GLY A 36 4.92 -21.89 7.75
N ASP A 37 4.10 -22.63 7.03
CA ASP A 37 4.47 -23.33 5.80
C ASP A 37 4.09 -22.55 4.55
N SER A 38 4.95 -22.57 3.53
CA SER A 38 4.67 -22.10 2.17
C SER A 38 4.35 -20.60 2.04
N LEU A 39 5.28 -19.76 2.41
CA LEU A 39 5.24 -18.34 2.11
C LEU A 39 5.93 -18.06 0.76
N GLU A 40 5.30 -17.28 -0.10
CA GLU A 40 5.92 -16.69 -1.28
C GLU A 40 5.89 -15.16 -1.13
N ILE A 41 7.04 -14.52 -1.16
CA ILE A 41 7.14 -13.06 -1.14
C ILE A 41 7.98 -12.63 -2.34
N GLU A 42 7.47 -11.71 -3.14
CA GLU A 42 8.21 -11.01 -4.18
C GLU A 42 8.18 -9.52 -3.87
N ILE A 43 9.34 -8.87 -3.81
CA ILE A 43 9.44 -7.46 -3.45
C ILE A 43 10.31 -6.73 -4.47
N ASP A 44 9.74 -5.68 -5.07
CA ASP A 44 10.48 -4.71 -5.88
C ASP A 44 10.42 -3.33 -5.20
N GLN A 45 11.53 -2.92 -4.61
CA GLN A 45 11.69 -1.55 -4.13
C GLN A 45 12.62 -0.78 -5.07
N ILE A 46 12.09 0.20 -5.77
CA ILE A 46 12.79 0.96 -6.79
C ILE A 46 12.78 2.44 -6.43
N GLY A 47 13.94 3.09 -6.53
CA GLY A 47 14.09 4.47 -6.15
C GLY A 47 14.50 4.65 -4.69
N VAL A 48 13.94 5.64 -4.01
CA VAL A 48 14.32 6.05 -2.65
C VAL A 48 13.09 6.12 -1.74
N ASN A 49 13.33 6.11 -0.43
CA ASN A 49 12.26 6.33 0.56
C ASN A 49 11.10 5.32 0.44
N ASN A 50 11.42 4.05 0.26
CA ASN A 50 10.44 2.98 0.32
C ASN A 50 10.65 2.15 1.59
N LYS A 51 9.59 1.85 2.31
CA LYS A 51 9.64 1.13 3.58
C LYS A 51 8.56 0.06 3.66
N ILE A 52 8.98 -1.14 4.03
CA ILE A 52 8.09 -2.23 4.43
C ILE A 52 8.50 -2.63 5.85
N GLN A 53 7.56 -2.70 6.76
CA GLN A 53 7.84 -2.98 8.16
C GLN A 53 6.73 -3.80 8.82
N MET A 54 7.10 -4.48 9.91
CA MET A 54 6.13 -4.95 10.89
C MET A 54 5.81 -3.82 11.86
N LEU A 55 4.61 -3.76 12.39
CA LEU A 55 4.16 -2.68 13.28
C LEU A 55 5.01 -2.64 14.56
N ASP A 56 5.19 -3.78 15.17
CA ASP A 56 6.04 -3.94 16.35
C ASP A 56 6.61 -5.38 16.47
N ALA A 57 7.31 -5.67 17.54
CA ALA A 57 7.92 -6.97 17.75
C ALA A 57 6.91 -8.12 18.03
N SER A 58 5.65 -7.81 18.20
CA SER A 58 4.56 -8.80 18.32
C SER A 58 3.84 -9.05 17.00
N SER A 59 4.07 -8.21 16.01
CA SER A 59 3.51 -8.35 14.66
C SER A 59 4.09 -9.58 13.96
N TYR A 60 3.27 -10.29 13.20
CA TYR A 60 3.72 -11.50 12.50
C TYR A 60 2.88 -11.81 11.26
N ILE A 61 3.49 -12.57 10.36
CA ILE A 61 2.80 -13.18 9.22
C ILE A 61 2.82 -14.69 9.43
N ASN A 62 1.66 -15.28 9.58
CA ASN A 62 1.47 -16.72 9.71
C ASN A 62 0.78 -17.22 8.44
N ALA A 63 1.46 -18.07 7.71
CA ALA A 63 0.99 -18.45 6.39
C ALA A 63 0.95 -19.96 6.21
N ALA A 64 -0.22 -20.51 5.94
CA ALA A 64 -0.34 -21.75 5.21
C ALA A 64 -0.63 -21.41 3.74
N SER A 65 0.42 -21.30 2.91
CA SER A 65 0.34 -20.93 1.50
C SER A 65 -0.12 -19.48 1.23
N LEU A 66 0.50 -18.51 1.85
CA LEU A 66 0.31 -17.09 1.59
C LEU A 66 1.22 -16.62 0.44
N GLY A 67 0.71 -15.84 -0.48
CA GLY A 67 1.51 -15.10 -1.46
C GLY A 67 1.42 -13.59 -1.17
N ILE A 68 2.53 -12.92 -1.09
CA ILE A 68 2.62 -11.46 -0.98
C ILE A 68 3.48 -10.95 -2.13
N TYR A 69 2.95 -10.03 -2.92
CA TYR A 69 3.65 -9.38 -4.03
C TYR A 69 3.63 -7.87 -3.80
N LEU A 70 4.77 -7.25 -3.68
CA LEU A 70 4.91 -5.84 -3.30
C LEU A 70 5.76 -5.10 -4.31
N ILE A 71 5.28 -3.98 -4.79
CA ILE A 71 6.07 -3.06 -5.61
C ILE A 71 5.98 -1.67 -5.01
N GLN A 72 7.12 -1.08 -4.67
CA GLN A 72 7.22 0.31 -4.26
C GLN A 72 8.16 1.04 -5.21
N TYR A 73 7.65 2.05 -5.87
CA TYR A 73 8.42 2.89 -6.77
C TYR A 73 8.28 4.36 -6.38
N ASN A 74 9.38 4.99 -6.05
CA ASN A 74 9.39 6.36 -5.56
C ASN A 74 10.67 7.09 -5.98
N THR A 75 10.52 8.22 -6.61
CA THR A 75 11.64 9.13 -6.97
C THR A 75 11.57 10.46 -6.21
N THR A 76 10.64 10.60 -5.28
CA THR A 76 10.39 11.81 -4.50
C THR A 76 10.94 11.72 -3.08
N THR A 77 10.78 12.79 -2.31
CA THR A 77 11.13 12.84 -0.89
C THR A 77 10.05 12.30 0.04
N GLY A 78 8.84 12.05 -0.45
CA GLY A 78 7.79 11.39 0.32
C GLY A 78 8.12 9.93 0.56
N ILE A 79 7.82 9.41 1.73
CA ILE A 79 8.10 8.02 2.11
C ILE A 79 6.89 7.17 1.73
N ASN A 80 7.11 6.11 0.97
CA ASN A 80 6.12 5.04 0.79
C ASN A 80 6.27 4.03 1.91
N THR A 81 5.21 3.78 2.65
CA THR A 81 5.22 2.85 3.79
C THR A 81 4.17 1.76 3.60
N ILE A 82 4.57 0.52 3.82
CA ILE A 82 3.67 -0.61 3.99
C ILE A 82 3.95 -1.21 5.37
N THR A 83 2.94 -1.25 6.21
CA THR A 83 3.02 -1.79 7.56
C THR A 83 2.13 -3.03 7.66
N PHE A 84 2.69 -4.10 8.15
CA PHE A 84 1.94 -5.28 8.56
C PHE A 84 1.88 -5.33 10.08
N ASP A 85 0.68 -5.42 10.64
CA ASP A 85 0.49 -5.76 12.04
C ASP A 85 0.41 -7.28 12.20
N GLU A 86 -0.68 -7.86 11.78
CA GLU A 86 -0.85 -9.30 11.78
C GLU A 86 -1.54 -9.77 10.50
N VAL A 87 -0.99 -10.80 9.88
CA VAL A 87 -1.63 -11.50 8.77
C VAL A 87 -1.67 -12.97 9.11
N SER A 88 -2.84 -13.48 9.41
CA SER A 88 -3.04 -14.88 9.78
C SER A 88 -4.17 -15.53 9.01
N GLY A 89 -4.08 -16.85 8.82
CA GLY A 89 -5.05 -17.65 8.08
C GLY A 89 -4.46 -18.36 6.88
N THR A 90 -5.25 -19.21 6.26
CA THR A 90 -4.83 -20.10 5.18
C THR A 90 -5.24 -19.55 3.81
N GLY A 91 -4.37 -19.66 2.81
CA GLY A 91 -4.70 -19.38 1.41
C GLY A 91 -4.91 -17.91 1.08
N ASN A 92 -4.51 -16.99 1.93
CA ASN A 92 -4.58 -15.57 1.69
C ASN A 92 -3.64 -15.13 0.55
N LYS A 93 -4.04 -14.10 -0.20
CA LYS A 93 -3.22 -13.49 -1.24
C LYS A 93 -3.24 -11.98 -1.12
N ILE A 94 -2.09 -11.38 -1.07
CA ILE A 94 -1.93 -9.92 -0.94
C ILE A 94 -1.08 -9.42 -2.11
N LYS A 95 -1.52 -8.37 -2.75
CA LYS A 95 -0.76 -7.71 -3.80
C LYS A 95 -0.87 -6.19 -3.63
N LEU A 96 0.25 -5.52 -3.51
CA LEU A 96 0.32 -4.10 -3.17
C LEU A 96 1.24 -3.38 -4.14
N ILE A 97 0.79 -2.25 -4.67
CA ILE A 97 1.59 -1.36 -5.50
C ILE A 97 1.50 0.06 -4.97
N GLN A 98 2.63 0.65 -4.67
CA GLN A 98 2.78 2.07 -4.35
C GLN A 98 3.71 2.73 -5.37
N GLY A 99 3.20 3.71 -6.10
CA GLY A 99 3.89 4.30 -7.24
C GLY A 99 3.84 3.44 -8.50
N GLY A 100 4.33 3.98 -9.62
CA GLY A 100 4.26 3.31 -10.91
C GLY A 100 2.98 3.64 -11.69
N GLY A 101 2.90 3.13 -12.91
CA GLY A 101 1.83 3.43 -13.85
C GLY A 101 0.49 2.79 -13.53
N TRP A 102 -0.43 3.13 -14.35
CA TRP A 102 -1.82 2.67 -14.24
C TRP A 102 -1.96 1.20 -14.64
N ASP A 103 -2.65 0.45 -13.83
CA ASP A 103 -3.10 -0.88 -14.19
C ASP A 103 -4.59 -1.07 -13.89
N ASP A 104 -5.21 -1.94 -14.67
CA ASP A 104 -6.58 -2.37 -14.41
C ASP A 104 -6.59 -3.50 -13.39
N ILE A 105 -6.75 -3.15 -12.11
CA ILE A 105 -6.84 -4.13 -11.03
C ILE A 105 -8.17 -4.90 -11.05
N THR A 106 -8.61 -5.34 -12.21
CA THR A 106 -9.79 -6.21 -12.31
C THR A 106 -9.55 -7.60 -11.77
N SER A 107 -8.28 -7.98 -11.61
CA SER A 107 -7.88 -9.28 -11.09
C SER A 107 -6.77 -9.18 -10.06
N VAL A 108 -6.92 -9.83 -8.93
CA VAL A 108 -5.87 -9.98 -7.90
C VAL A 108 -4.69 -10.85 -8.38
N THR A 109 -4.86 -11.57 -9.47
CA THR A 109 -3.86 -12.50 -9.99
C THR A 109 -2.99 -11.95 -11.10
N ASN A 110 -3.39 -10.84 -11.72
CA ASN A 110 -2.68 -10.22 -12.85
C ASN A 110 -2.63 -8.71 -12.66
N LEU A 111 -1.67 -8.21 -11.89
CA LEU A 111 -1.32 -6.81 -11.92
C LEU A 111 -0.17 -6.63 -12.91
N ASP A 112 -0.42 -6.09 -14.09
CA ASP A 112 0.62 -5.59 -14.97
C ASP A 112 1.10 -4.26 -14.41
N TRP A 113 2.34 -4.20 -13.99
CA TRP A 113 2.94 -2.98 -13.48
C TRP A 113 3.66 -2.24 -14.60
N ASN A 114 3.35 -0.95 -14.74
CA ASN A 114 4.00 -0.05 -15.67
C ASN A 114 4.71 1.09 -14.92
N ARG A 115 5.94 1.38 -15.26
CA ARG A 115 6.75 2.43 -14.62
C ARG A 115 6.40 3.86 -15.05
N ASP A 116 5.58 4.04 -16.05
CA ASP A 116 5.46 5.32 -16.73
C ASP A 116 4.66 6.38 -15.93
N GLY A 117 5.38 7.36 -15.40
CA GLY A 117 4.82 8.68 -15.05
C GLY A 117 4.09 8.81 -13.72
N TYR A 118 4.15 7.82 -12.82
CA TYR A 118 3.47 7.85 -11.51
C TYR A 118 4.43 7.51 -10.36
N GLU A 119 5.48 8.29 -10.24
CA GLU A 119 6.65 8.02 -9.39
C GLU A 119 6.58 8.75 -8.04
N GLY A 120 5.40 9.15 -7.62
CA GLY A 120 5.19 9.90 -6.40
C GLY A 120 5.31 9.04 -5.13
N GLY A 121 5.59 9.70 -4.03
CA GLY A 121 5.74 9.08 -2.72
C GLY A 121 4.74 9.59 -1.70
N GLY A 122 4.92 9.18 -0.45
CA GLY A 122 4.07 9.53 0.67
C GLY A 122 2.86 8.61 0.84
N HIS A 123 2.85 7.48 0.16
CA HIS A 123 1.79 6.49 0.31
C HIS A 123 1.96 5.67 1.60
N GLU A 124 0.85 5.39 2.26
CA GLU A 124 0.79 4.57 3.45
C GLU A 124 -0.21 3.43 3.27
N ILE A 125 0.16 2.24 3.70
CA ILE A 125 -0.71 1.07 3.76
C ILE A 125 -0.47 0.38 5.09
N ASP A 126 -1.54 0.18 5.86
CA ASP A 126 -1.55 -0.58 7.10
C ASP A 126 -2.44 -1.80 6.96
N ILE A 127 -1.91 -2.97 7.30
CA ILE A 127 -2.61 -4.23 7.09
C ILE A 127 -2.69 -5.04 8.38
N THR A 128 -3.90 -5.33 8.78
CA THR A 128 -4.25 -6.39 9.72
C THR A 128 -5.27 -7.30 9.05
N MET A 129 -4.98 -8.59 8.97
CA MET A 129 -5.83 -9.57 8.27
C MET A 129 -5.91 -10.87 9.05
N TYR A 130 -7.12 -11.27 9.38
CA TYR A 130 -7.43 -12.57 9.98
C TYR A 130 -8.42 -13.33 9.12
N GLY A 131 -8.28 -14.65 9.04
CA GLY A 131 -9.20 -15.51 8.31
C GLY A 131 -8.60 -16.10 7.04
N ASP A 132 -9.37 -16.94 6.37
CA ASP A 132 -8.90 -17.82 5.31
C ASP A 132 -9.34 -17.33 3.92
N TYR A 133 -8.51 -17.63 2.91
CA TYR A 133 -8.80 -17.42 1.49
C TYR A 133 -9.16 -15.99 1.09
N ASN A 134 -8.72 -15.02 1.84
CA ASN A 134 -8.91 -13.63 1.49
C ASN A 134 -7.95 -13.19 0.38
N LYS A 135 -8.39 -12.26 -0.43
CA LYS A 135 -7.60 -11.64 -1.48
C LYS A 135 -7.61 -10.14 -1.31
N MET A 136 -6.52 -9.51 -1.64
CA MET A 136 -6.41 -8.06 -1.64
C MET A 136 -5.59 -7.62 -2.85
N ALA A 137 -5.94 -6.54 -3.47
CA ALA A 137 -5.12 -5.85 -4.45
C ALA A 137 -5.25 -4.35 -4.19
N VAL A 138 -4.18 -3.67 -3.97
CA VAL A 138 -4.18 -2.23 -3.72
C VAL A 138 -3.20 -1.56 -4.67
N GLN A 139 -3.59 -0.45 -5.26
CA GLN A 139 -2.72 0.40 -6.04
C GLN A 139 -2.87 1.85 -5.59
N GLN A 140 -1.80 2.43 -5.10
CA GLN A 140 -1.70 3.83 -4.74
C GLN A 140 -0.69 4.51 -5.66
N THR A 141 -1.12 5.46 -6.46
CA THR A 141 -0.27 6.15 -7.41
C THR A 141 -0.54 7.64 -7.46
N ASN A 142 0.49 8.44 -7.59
CA ASN A 142 0.39 9.87 -7.86
C ASN A 142 1.46 10.33 -8.85
N GLN A 143 1.30 11.52 -9.42
CA GLN A 143 2.19 12.03 -10.46
C GLN A 143 3.31 12.90 -9.88
N GLY A 144 4.30 12.27 -9.23
CA GLY A 144 5.46 12.99 -8.70
C GLY A 144 5.17 13.86 -7.46
N SER A 145 4.00 13.74 -6.86
CA SER A 145 3.64 14.40 -5.60
C SER A 145 4.23 13.70 -4.39
N THR A 146 4.43 14.44 -3.31
CA THR A 146 4.73 13.87 -1.99
C THR A 146 3.49 13.72 -1.11
N SER A 147 2.34 14.20 -1.57
CA SER A 147 1.03 13.95 -0.94
C SER A 147 0.53 12.59 -1.36
N GLY A 148 0.81 11.60 -0.57
CA GLY A 148 0.43 10.22 -0.82
C GLY A 148 -1.04 9.92 -0.53
N HIS A 149 -1.35 8.66 -0.58
CA HIS A 149 -2.65 8.11 -0.25
C HIS A 149 -2.53 7.24 0.98
N ASP A 150 -3.43 7.39 1.91
CA ASP A 150 -3.53 6.51 3.05
C ASP A 150 -4.54 5.39 2.75
N PHE A 151 -4.32 4.26 3.34
CA PHE A 151 -5.20 3.11 3.30
C PHE A 151 -5.00 2.33 4.59
N GLY A 152 -6.01 1.97 5.26
CA GLY A 152 -6.00 0.97 6.32
C GLY A 152 -6.77 -0.26 5.83
N LEU A 153 -6.67 -1.35 6.55
CA LEU A 153 -7.55 -2.50 6.37
C LEU A 153 -7.68 -3.17 7.70
N HIS A 154 -8.60 -3.65 8.19
CA HIS A 154 -8.76 -4.51 9.35
C HIS A 154 -9.75 -5.61 8.99
N LEU A 155 -9.32 -6.58 8.28
CA LEU A 155 -10.15 -7.65 7.77
C LEU A 155 -10.16 -8.81 8.76
N ALA A 156 -11.34 -9.22 9.21
CA ALA A 156 -11.57 -10.44 9.94
C ALA A 156 -12.74 -11.17 9.28
N GLY A 157 -12.50 -12.35 8.75
CA GLY A 157 -13.48 -13.13 7.99
C GLY A 157 -12.84 -13.89 6.84
N ASP A 158 -13.60 -14.74 6.20
CA ASP A 158 -13.11 -15.65 5.17
C ASP A 158 -13.63 -15.28 3.77
N TYR A 159 -12.88 -15.66 2.74
CA TYR A 159 -13.28 -15.54 1.34
C TYR A 159 -13.61 -14.13 0.87
N ASN A 160 -13.03 -13.12 1.45
CA ASN A 160 -13.21 -11.74 0.99
C ASN A 160 -12.25 -11.41 -0.15
N GLU A 161 -12.71 -10.62 -1.13
CA GLU A 161 -11.88 -10.08 -2.22
C GLU A 161 -11.95 -8.56 -2.21
N VAL A 162 -10.90 -7.85 -1.95
CA VAL A 162 -10.95 -6.40 -1.67
C VAL A 162 -10.49 -5.58 -2.83
N LYS A 163 -10.02 -5.06 -3.50
CA LYS A 163 -9.53 -4.32 -4.67
C LYS A 163 -9.34 -2.85 -4.48
N ILE A 164 -8.91 -2.05 -4.13
CA ILE A 164 -8.90 -0.62 -3.89
C ILE A 164 -8.38 0.16 -5.09
N LYS A 165 -7.79 1.07 -5.20
CA LYS A 165 -7.12 1.87 -6.21
C LYS A 165 -7.27 3.35 -5.93
N GLN A 166 -6.35 3.98 -5.33
CA GLN A 166 -6.29 5.41 -5.16
C GLN A 166 -5.36 5.99 -6.24
N GLN A 167 -5.72 7.05 -6.91
CA GLN A 167 -4.97 7.54 -8.06
C GLN A 167 -4.97 9.05 -8.15
N SER A 168 -4.00 9.61 -8.86
CA SER A 168 -3.75 11.02 -9.09
C SER A 168 -3.36 11.82 -7.84
N ASP A 169 -2.92 13.05 -8.02
CA ASP A 169 -2.44 13.91 -6.95
C ASP A 169 -3.52 14.26 -5.92
N GLY A 170 -3.10 14.62 -4.73
CA GLY A 170 -3.97 14.91 -3.60
C GLY A 170 -4.25 13.67 -2.73
N GLY A 171 -4.33 13.86 -1.44
CA GLY A 171 -4.56 12.79 -0.48
C GLY A 171 -5.88 12.06 -0.72
N LYS A 172 -5.82 10.76 -0.76
CA LYS A 172 -6.98 9.87 -0.75
C LYS A 172 -6.84 9.00 0.50
N SER A 173 -7.70 9.18 1.45
CA SER A 173 -7.75 8.31 2.61
C SER A 173 -8.80 7.22 2.39
N LEU A 174 -8.66 6.11 3.03
CA LEU A 174 -9.70 5.09 3.08
C LEU A 174 -9.80 4.58 4.52
N ASP A 175 -9.85 3.69 5.02
CA ASP A 175 -9.99 2.95 6.26
C ASP A 175 -10.89 1.81 6.01
N LEU A 176 -10.98 0.77 5.91
CA LEU A 176 -11.91 -0.27 5.47
C LEU A 176 -12.16 -1.25 6.54
N THR A 177 -12.80 -1.62 7.22
CA THR A 177 -12.99 -2.71 8.20
C THR A 177 -13.79 -3.82 7.54
N ILE A 178 -13.66 -5.01 7.79
CA ILE A 178 -14.50 -6.13 7.33
C ILE A 178 -14.54 -7.13 8.50
N TYR A 179 -15.68 -7.55 8.94
CA TYR A 179 -15.83 -8.52 10.03
C TYR A 179 -16.56 -9.78 9.66
N ASN A 180 -17.02 -9.91 8.43
CA ASN A 180 -17.77 -11.07 7.96
C ASN A 180 -17.17 -11.67 6.68
N ASP A 181 -17.76 -12.74 6.21
CA ASP A 181 -17.28 -13.53 5.09
C ASP A 181 -17.90 -13.11 3.76
N TYR A 182 -17.25 -13.49 2.66
CA TYR A 182 -17.78 -13.39 1.30
C TYR A 182 -18.11 -11.98 0.81
N ASN A 183 -17.36 -10.97 1.23
CA ASN A 183 -17.49 -9.65 0.62
C ASN A 183 -16.61 -9.53 -0.63
N ASP A 184 -17.13 -8.90 -1.68
CA ASP A 184 -16.36 -8.44 -2.84
C ASP A 184 -16.43 -6.91 -2.86
N VAL A 185 -15.40 -6.26 -2.47
CA VAL A 185 -15.41 -4.81 -2.26
C VAL A 185 -14.83 -4.09 -3.44
N PHE A 186 -14.79 -3.22 -4.04
CA PHE A 186 -14.06 -2.51 -5.07
C PHE A 186 -14.12 -1.00 -4.82
N VAL A 187 -13.16 -0.38 -4.36
CA VAL A 187 -13.17 1.08 -4.17
C VAL A 187 -12.68 1.80 -5.41
N ARG A 188 -12.28 2.86 -5.58
CA ARG A 188 -11.57 3.52 -6.67
C ARG A 188 -11.35 5.01 -6.41
N GLN A 189 -11.10 5.59 -5.51
CA GLN A 189 -10.85 7.04 -5.41
C GLN A 189 -9.94 7.54 -6.56
N HIS A 190 -10.36 8.51 -7.31
CA HIS A 190 -9.67 9.06 -8.48
C HIS A 190 -9.89 10.58 -8.56
N GLY A 191 -9.00 11.31 -9.19
CA GLY A 191 -9.12 12.74 -9.42
C GLY A 191 -7.90 13.52 -8.93
N SER A 192 -7.48 14.49 -9.70
CA SER A 192 -6.31 15.30 -9.43
C SER A 192 -6.64 16.45 -8.47
N GLY A 193 -5.77 16.68 -7.49
CA GLY A 193 -5.89 17.79 -6.54
C GLY A 193 -7.02 17.68 -5.51
N ALA A 194 -7.80 16.58 -5.53
CA ALA A 194 -8.89 16.36 -4.58
C ALA A 194 -8.50 15.40 -3.47
N THR A 195 -8.97 15.67 -2.27
CA THR A 195 -8.94 14.73 -1.15
C THR A 195 -10.25 13.97 -1.11
N HIS A 196 -10.18 12.68 -1.33
CA HIS A 196 -11.34 11.81 -1.16
C HIS A 196 -11.15 10.97 0.10
N THR A 197 -12.19 10.83 0.87
CA THR A 197 -12.21 9.96 2.04
C THR A 197 -13.32 8.93 1.91
N ALA A 198 -13.05 7.71 2.29
CA ALA A 198 -14.04 6.67 2.42
C ALA A 198 -13.70 5.86 3.68
N ASN A 199 -14.63 5.76 4.57
CA ASN A 199 -14.50 4.95 5.77
C ASN A 199 -15.62 3.92 5.70
N ILE A 200 -15.30 2.69 5.36
CA ILE A 200 -16.24 1.63 5.02
C ILE A 200 -16.13 0.54 6.09
N THR A 201 -17.23 0.17 6.67
CA THR A 201 -17.34 -1.00 7.53
C THR A 201 -18.35 -1.95 6.90
N LEU A 202 -17.98 -3.18 6.69
CA LEU A 202 -18.85 -4.24 6.19
C LEU A 202 -18.96 -5.27 7.30
N ASP A 203 -20.13 -5.41 7.85
CA ASP A 203 -20.44 -6.35 8.90
C ASP A 203 -21.74 -7.10 8.56
N GLY A 204 -22.21 -7.96 9.44
CA GLY A 204 -23.45 -8.68 9.26
C GLY A 204 -23.27 -10.18 9.14
N LEU A 205 -24.36 -10.87 8.81
CA LEU A 205 -24.37 -12.33 8.71
C LEU A 205 -24.05 -12.87 7.31
N TYR A 206 -24.09 -12.03 6.29
CA TYR A 206 -23.93 -12.43 4.89
C TYR A 206 -23.04 -11.42 4.15
N GLY A 207 -22.39 -11.89 3.11
CA GLY A 207 -21.49 -11.09 2.30
C GLY A 207 -22.15 -9.91 1.57
N THR A 208 -21.37 -8.90 1.27
CA THR A 208 -21.79 -7.69 0.59
C THR A 208 -20.94 -7.43 -0.65
N ASP A 209 -21.61 -7.27 -1.80
CA ASP A 209 -21.02 -6.62 -2.98
C ASP A 209 -21.04 -5.11 -2.77
N LEU A 210 -19.92 -4.47 -2.72
CA LEU A 210 -19.80 -3.02 -2.65
C LEU A 210 -18.96 -2.50 -3.81
N ILE A 211 -19.43 -1.52 -4.50
CA ILE A 211 -18.65 -0.71 -5.43
C ILE A 211 -18.75 0.74 -4.99
N LEU A 212 -17.67 1.33 -4.53
CA LEU A 212 -17.59 2.76 -4.23
C LEU A 212 -16.64 3.42 -5.24
N LYS A 213 -17.07 4.48 -5.86
CA LYS A 213 -16.24 5.31 -6.75
C LYS A 213 -16.39 6.76 -6.34
N GLN A 214 -15.31 7.38 -5.93
CA GLN A 214 -15.24 8.83 -5.73
C GLN A 214 -14.37 9.40 -6.85
N LEU A 215 -14.95 10.21 -7.72
CA LEU A 215 -14.35 10.67 -8.96
C LEU A 215 -14.32 12.20 -9.03
N GLY A 216 -13.53 12.73 -9.97
CA GLY A 216 -13.48 14.17 -10.22
C GLY A 216 -12.46 14.91 -9.36
N THR A 217 -12.44 16.23 -9.50
CA THR A 217 -11.44 17.14 -8.91
C THR A 217 -11.93 17.85 -7.66
N THR A 218 -13.14 17.57 -7.20
CA THR A 218 -13.72 18.11 -5.97
C THR A 218 -13.60 17.08 -4.85
N SER A 219 -13.13 17.50 -3.68
CA SER A 219 -13.01 16.62 -2.53
C SER A 219 -14.36 16.05 -2.10
N GLN A 220 -14.38 14.78 -1.82
CA GLN A 220 -15.57 14.03 -1.49
C GLN A 220 -15.34 13.18 -0.25
N SER A 221 -16.35 13.03 0.58
CA SER A 221 -16.29 12.17 1.76
C SER A 221 -17.50 11.24 1.77
N TYR A 222 -17.25 10.02 2.14
CA TYR A 222 -18.29 9.03 2.32
C TYR A 222 -17.97 8.13 3.52
N THR A 223 -18.92 7.96 4.39
CA THR A 223 -18.84 7.01 5.49
C THR A 223 -20.02 6.05 5.36
N LEU A 224 -19.72 4.78 5.36
CA LEU A 224 -20.70 3.72 5.16
C LEU A 224 -20.50 2.65 6.21
N ALA A 225 -21.58 2.20 6.81
CA ALA A 225 -21.62 0.98 7.59
C ALA A 225 -22.72 0.09 7.01
N ILE A 226 -22.39 -1.14 6.67
CA ILE A 226 -23.33 -2.11 6.11
C ILE A 226 -23.39 -3.30 7.05
N ASP A 227 -24.58 -3.60 7.53
CA ASP A 227 -24.92 -4.81 8.28
C ASP A 227 -25.83 -5.66 7.37
N CYS A 228 -25.25 -6.61 6.68
CA CYS A 228 -25.99 -7.46 5.75
C CYS A 228 -26.69 -8.60 6.45
N LEU A 229 -27.97 -8.52 6.59
CA LEU A 229 -28.84 -9.54 7.20
C LEU A 229 -29.63 -10.37 6.19
N ASN A 230 -29.45 -10.11 4.88
CA ASN A 230 -30.13 -10.83 3.82
C ASN A 230 -29.39 -12.12 3.45
N PRO A 231 -30.01 -13.30 3.56
CA PRO A 231 -29.35 -14.57 3.21
C PRO A 231 -28.88 -14.70 1.77
N SER A 232 -29.38 -13.86 0.87
CA SER A 232 -28.91 -13.79 -0.53
C SER A 232 -27.74 -12.85 -0.73
N GLY A 233 -27.20 -12.28 0.35
CA GLY A 233 -26.22 -11.21 0.28
C GLY A 233 -26.81 -9.81 0.07
N CYS A 234 -25.99 -8.81 0.17
CA CYS A 234 -26.34 -7.42 -0.06
C CYS A 234 -25.54 -6.84 -1.22
N THR A 235 -26.11 -5.88 -1.93
CA THR A 235 -25.40 -5.14 -2.98
C THR A 235 -25.53 -3.65 -2.74
N THR A 236 -24.42 -2.96 -2.74
CA THR A 236 -24.35 -1.50 -2.58
C THR A 236 -23.47 -0.91 -3.66
N ASN A 237 -23.98 0.09 -4.37
CA ASN A 237 -23.20 0.81 -5.37
C ASN A 237 -23.31 2.32 -5.14
N VAL A 238 -22.19 2.96 -4.87
CA VAL A 238 -22.09 4.41 -4.67
C VAL A 238 -21.15 4.99 -5.71
N THR A 239 -21.57 6.05 -6.37
CA THR A 239 -20.71 6.83 -7.25
C THR A 239 -20.89 8.31 -6.93
N GLN A 240 -19.81 8.98 -6.61
CA GLN A 240 -19.76 10.41 -6.35
C GLN A 240 -18.80 11.09 -7.33
N GLY A 241 -19.20 12.28 -7.78
CA GLY A 241 -18.43 13.10 -8.73
C GLY A 241 -18.56 12.66 -10.19
N ASN A 242 -18.00 13.48 -11.07
CA ASN A 242 -17.99 13.29 -12.53
C ASN A 242 -16.58 13.26 -13.07
#